data_17b665c44144943f66885888eb5aae7d
#
_entry.id   17b665c44144943f66885888eb5aae7d
#
_cell.length_a   1.000
_cell.length_b   1.000
_cell.length_c   1.000
_cell.angle_alpha   90.00
_cell.angle_beta   90.00
_cell.angle_gamma   90.00
#
_symmetry.space_group_name_H-M   'P 1'
#
loop_
_entity.id
_entity.type
_entity.pdbx_description
1 polymer ?
#
loop_
_entity_poly.entity_id
_entity_poly.type
_entity_poly.pdbx_seq_one_letter_code
_entity_poly.pdbx_strand_id
1 'polypeptide(L)'
;MVRRKQIVTRNQAGNHENKGSVPAETGADGITGAQVADYLRAHPGFLYTYSDLLRTLTPPPRYEGGNVVDMQAFIIERLRTDHDDLLATSRGNMAGQSLVHEAVLSFLSAHSLEHLVHLVTTDLAVILGLDVVVFCVESVEAESVAGMRVLPLGTVNRLLDGGHEVRLDSEAEADPAVYGGMGSLVRSQALIRFEFGGRESTGLLALGSREEDKFHARQGKELLTFLARVTEYCVCSWLGRLQ
;
A
#
# COMPACT_ATOMS: atom_id res chain seq x y z
N MET A 1 77.14 -28.21 4.03
CA MET A 1 77.65 -26.88 4.41
C MET A 1 76.49 -26.15 5.04
N VAL A 2 76.31 -26.27 6.36
CA VAL A 2 76.76 -25.37 7.41
C VAL A 2 76.32 -23.91 7.20
N ARG A 3 75.32 -23.48 7.93
CA ARG A 3 75.44 -22.58 9.08
C ARG A 3 74.14 -22.33 9.83
N ARG A 4 74.11 -22.75 11.09
CA ARG A 4 73.24 -22.29 12.18
C ARG A 4 73.55 -20.81 12.53
N LYS A 5 72.54 -20.09 13.01
CA LYS A 5 72.58 -19.09 14.12
C LYS A 5 71.16 -18.96 14.64
N GLN A 6 70.88 -19.40 15.74
CA GLN A 6 70.74 -19.15 17.15
C GLN A 6 70.34 -17.73 17.51
N ILE A 7 69.22 -17.71 18.28
CA ILE A 7 68.82 -17.09 19.53
C ILE A 7 68.68 -15.55 19.52
N VAL A 8 67.50 -15.08 19.98
CA VAL A 8 67.35 -14.45 21.32
C VAL A 8 65.84 -14.28 21.62
N THR A 9 65.47 -14.88 22.77
CA THR A 9 64.29 -14.66 23.56
C THR A 9 64.24 -13.22 24.08
N ARG A 10 63.03 -12.56 24.00
CA ARG A 10 62.71 -11.51 24.97
C ARG A 10 61.22 -11.46 25.18
N ASN A 11 60.80 -11.97 26.36
CA ASN A 11 59.51 -11.70 27.00
C ASN A 11 59.38 -10.21 27.20
N GLN A 12 58.24 -9.64 26.77
CA GLN A 12 57.65 -8.49 27.44
C GLN A 12 56.12 -8.68 27.43
N ALA A 13 55.61 -8.86 28.64
CA ALA A 13 54.22 -8.69 28.98
C ALA A 13 53.80 -7.25 28.64
N GLY A 14 52.82 -7.11 27.77
CA GLY A 14 52.14 -5.85 27.44
C GLY A 14 50.67 -6.05 27.66
N ASN A 15 50.20 -5.58 28.78
CA ASN A 15 48.84 -5.41 29.20
C ASN A 15 48.14 -4.52 28.19
N HIS A 16 47.29 -5.05 27.33
CA HIS A 16 46.36 -4.26 26.51
C HIS A 16 44.99 -4.30 27.15
N GLU A 17 44.75 -3.36 28.03
CA GLU A 17 43.41 -2.88 28.33
C GLU A 17 42.80 -2.30 27.02
N ASN A 18 41.94 -3.07 26.37
CA ASN A 18 41.14 -2.55 25.29
C ASN A 18 39.93 -1.82 25.88
N LYS A 19 40.11 -0.55 26.24
CA LYS A 19 39.03 0.39 26.46
C LYS A 19 38.49 0.76 25.10
N GLY A 20 37.36 0.14 24.68
CA GLY A 20 36.51 0.65 23.62
C GLY A 20 36.05 2.06 23.96
N SER A 21 36.78 3.06 23.48
CA SER A 21 36.37 4.45 23.54
C SER A 21 35.23 4.68 22.60
N VAL A 22 34.00 4.74 23.14
CA VAL A 22 32.83 5.33 22.44
C VAL A 22 33.21 6.81 22.21
N PRO A 23 33.09 7.32 20.96
CA PRO A 23 33.32 8.75 20.70
C PRO A 23 32.33 9.56 21.54
N ALA A 24 32.84 10.55 22.26
CA ALA A 24 32.03 11.52 22.99
C ALA A 24 31.40 12.47 21.97
N GLU A 25 30.28 12.04 21.34
CA GLU A 25 29.46 12.94 20.59
C GLU A 25 28.71 13.84 21.58
N THR A 26 29.16 15.08 21.69
CA THR A 26 28.44 16.13 22.39
C THR A 26 27.26 16.55 21.52
N GLY A 27 26.05 16.15 21.91
CA GLY A 27 24.84 16.65 21.28
C GLY A 27 24.72 18.17 21.41
N ALA A 28 23.96 18.84 20.55
CA ALA A 28 23.81 20.28 20.43
C ALA A 28 23.39 21.03 21.74
N ASP A 29 22.99 20.29 22.79
CA ASP A 29 22.53 20.84 24.09
C ASP A 29 23.47 20.54 25.27
N GLY A 30 24.72 20.17 25.02
CA GLY A 30 25.73 20.04 26.12
C GLY A 30 25.57 18.78 27.00
N ILE A 31 24.65 17.86 26.73
CA ILE A 31 24.49 16.61 27.49
C ILE A 31 25.42 15.54 26.92
N THR A 32 26.28 14.97 27.79
CA THR A 32 27.22 13.90 27.42
C THR A 32 26.58 12.51 27.59
N GLY A 33 27.07 11.53 26.82
CA GLY A 33 26.61 10.13 26.96
C GLY A 33 26.82 9.58 28.38
N ALA A 34 27.87 10.01 29.09
CA ALA A 34 28.14 9.66 30.49
C ALA A 34 27.01 10.17 31.43
N GLN A 35 26.57 11.42 31.24
CA GLN A 35 25.50 12.00 32.05
C GLN A 35 24.17 11.28 31.81
N VAL A 36 23.87 10.88 30.56
CA VAL A 36 22.69 10.07 30.24
C VAL A 36 22.78 8.69 30.91
N ALA A 37 23.94 8.04 30.86
CA ALA A 37 24.12 6.73 31.49
C ALA A 37 23.96 6.81 33.02
N ASP A 38 24.50 7.85 33.67
CA ASP A 38 24.37 8.06 35.12
C ASP A 38 22.91 8.38 35.50
N TYR A 39 22.22 9.17 34.69
CA TYR A 39 20.80 9.44 34.90
C TYR A 39 19.94 8.17 34.82
N LEU A 40 20.16 7.32 33.81
CA LEU A 40 19.43 6.07 33.66
C LEU A 40 19.72 5.06 34.79
N ARG A 41 20.95 5.04 35.30
CA ARG A 41 21.31 4.22 36.50
C ARG A 41 20.58 4.71 37.77
N ALA A 42 20.45 6.02 37.93
CA ALA A 42 19.72 6.61 39.06
C ALA A 42 18.19 6.43 38.95
N HIS A 43 17.67 6.26 37.73
CA HIS A 43 16.24 6.16 37.47
C HIS A 43 15.89 4.87 36.69
N PRO A 44 15.98 3.68 37.29
CA PRO A 44 15.79 2.39 36.59
C PRO A 44 14.38 2.22 35.98
N GLY A 45 13.38 2.93 36.50
CA GLY A 45 12.01 2.95 35.96
C GLY A 45 11.81 3.90 34.78
N PHE A 46 12.81 4.64 34.35
CA PHE A 46 12.67 5.65 33.28
C PHE A 46 12.19 5.03 31.97
N LEU A 47 12.79 3.94 31.53
CA LEU A 47 12.41 3.25 30.29
C LEU A 47 11.03 2.56 30.40
N TYR A 48 10.53 2.30 31.59
CA TYR A 48 9.18 1.80 31.78
C TYR A 48 8.15 2.92 31.58
N THR A 49 8.45 4.13 32.04
CA THR A 49 7.60 5.32 31.87
C THR A 49 7.62 5.82 30.41
N TYR A 50 8.76 5.73 29.75
CA TYR A 50 8.97 6.15 28.36
C TYR A 50 9.28 4.93 27.47
N SER A 51 8.30 4.03 27.38
CA SER A 51 8.43 2.76 26.65
C SER A 51 8.66 2.91 25.14
N ASP A 52 8.27 4.04 24.57
CA ASP A 52 8.52 4.43 23.19
C ASP A 52 10.03 4.56 22.88
N LEU A 53 10.86 4.97 23.85
CA LEU A 53 12.31 5.04 23.67
C LEU A 53 12.93 3.65 23.43
N LEU A 54 12.35 2.58 23.99
CA LEU A 54 12.83 1.21 23.75
C LEU A 54 12.71 0.79 22.27
N ARG A 55 11.82 1.43 21.51
CA ARG A 55 11.65 1.18 20.10
C ARG A 55 12.76 1.79 19.24
N THR A 56 13.38 2.86 19.75
CA THR A 56 14.44 3.60 19.06
C THR A 56 15.84 3.10 19.45
N LEU A 57 15.96 2.50 20.65
CA LEU A 57 17.25 1.99 21.15
C LEU A 57 17.60 0.66 20.46
N THR A 58 18.74 0.63 19.77
CA THR A 58 19.30 -0.60 19.20
C THR A 58 20.22 -1.25 20.25
N PRO A 59 19.90 -2.45 20.78
CA PRO A 59 20.76 -3.13 21.72
C PRO A 59 22.09 -3.52 21.05
N PRO A 60 23.24 -3.43 21.74
CA PRO A 60 24.51 -3.86 21.18
C PRO A 60 24.48 -5.37 20.93
N PRO A 61 25.14 -5.87 19.88
CA PRO A 61 25.26 -7.30 19.63
C PRO A 61 25.98 -7.97 20.79
N ARG A 62 25.41 -8.99 21.39
CA ARG A 62 25.96 -9.68 22.57
C ARG A 62 27.25 -10.46 22.30
N TYR A 63 27.60 -10.69 21.03
CA TYR A 63 28.76 -11.50 20.64
C TYR A 63 29.54 -10.83 19.52
N GLU A 64 30.78 -10.43 19.78
CA GLU A 64 31.75 -9.92 18.80
C GLU A 64 32.46 -11.05 18.01
N GLY A 65 31.83 -12.19 17.80
CA GLY A 65 32.37 -13.28 17.03
C GLY A 65 31.71 -13.35 15.66
N GLY A 66 32.47 -13.16 14.61
CA GLY A 66 32.00 -12.97 13.21
C GLY A 66 31.13 -14.07 12.58
N ASN A 67 30.53 -15.00 13.34
CA ASN A 67 29.68 -16.07 12.86
C ASN A 67 28.51 -16.43 13.81
N VAL A 68 28.24 -15.64 14.84
CA VAL A 68 27.12 -15.88 15.76
C VAL A 68 26.11 -14.75 15.57
N VAL A 69 24.98 -15.06 14.91
CA VAL A 69 23.84 -14.17 14.77
C VAL A 69 23.08 -14.14 16.11
N ASP A 70 22.92 -12.97 16.71
CA ASP A 70 22.03 -12.81 17.87
C ASP A 70 20.59 -12.99 17.42
N MET A 71 20.07 -14.21 17.59
CA MET A 71 18.71 -14.58 17.19
C MET A 71 17.65 -13.71 17.87
N GLN A 72 17.91 -13.21 19.09
CA GLN A 72 16.94 -12.36 19.79
C GLN A 72 16.89 -10.97 19.16
N ALA A 73 18.04 -10.38 18.83
CA ALA A 73 18.10 -9.10 18.12
C ALA A 73 17.45 -9.20 16.75
N PHE A 74 17.71 -10.29 16.00
CA PHE A 74 17.09 -10.55 14.71
C PHE A 74 15.57 -10.70 14.80
N ILE A 75 15.07 -11.45 15.80
CA ILE A 75 13.62 -11.64 16.01
C ILE A 75 12.96 -10.31 16.37
N ILE A 76 13.58 -9.50 17.25
CA ILE A 76 13.06 -8.19 17.65
C ILE A 76 12.98 -7.25 16.44
N GLU A 77 14.02 -7.20 15.61
CA GLU A 77 14.05 -6.36 14.43
C GLU A 77 12.96 -6.78 13.42
N ARG A 78 12.83 -8.08 13.20
CA ARG A 78 11.77 -8.63 12.34
C ARG A 78 10.38 -8.28 12.87
N LEU A 79 10.12 -8.47 14.16
CA LEU A 79 8.84 -8.12 14.77
C LEU A 79 8.52 -6.62 14.69
N ARG A 80 9.54 -5.75 14.79
CA ARG A 80 9.37 -4.31 14.58
C ARG A 80 8.96 -4.00 13.14
N THR A 81 9.65 -4.59 12.17
CA THR A 81 9.33 -4.42 10.75
C THR A 81 7.92 -4.92 10.46
N ASP A 82 7.57 -6.13 10.89
CA ASP A 82 6.24 -6.71 10.71
C ASP A 82 5.15 -5.82 11.36
N HIS A 83 5.42 -5.24 12.53
CA HIS A 83 4.49 -4.34 13.21
C HIS A 83 4.32 -3.01 12.46
N ASP A 84 5.41 -2.41 11.97
CA ASP A 84 5.34 -1.15 11.21
C ASP A 84 4.63 -1.34 9.87
N ASP A 85 4.82 -2.47 9.21
CA ASP A 85 4.08 -2.87 8.00
C ASP A 85 2.57 -3.02 8.27
N LEU A 86 2.19 -3.65 9.39
CA LEU A 86 0.80 -3.78 9.81
C LEU A 86 0.16 -2.41 10.08
N LEU A 87 0.88 -1.50 10.74
CA LEU A 87 0.39 -0.14 10.99
C LEU A 87 0.24 0.66 9.70
N ALA A 88 1.20 0.54 8.77
CA ALA A 88 1.13 1.19 7.47
C ALA A 88 -0.08 0.68 6.66
N THR A 89 -0.28 -0.64 6.62
CA THR A 89 -1.42 -1.29 5.95
C THR A 89 -2.75 -0.83 6.56
N SER A 90 -2.84 -0.81 7.90
CA SER A 90 -4.06 -0.37 8.61
C SER A 90 -4.40 1.09 8.29
N ARG A 91 -3.40 1.98 8.30
CA ARG A 91 -3.60 3.40 7.95
C ARG A 91 -4.03 3.56 6.49
N GLY A 92 -3.41 2.80 5.58
CA GLY A 92 -3.79 2.77 4.16
C GLY A 92 -5.23 2.34 3.96
N ASN A 93 -5.66 1.28 4.65
CA ASN A 93 -7.05 0.80 4.60
C ASN A 93 -8.05 1.83 5.13
N MET A 94 -7.75 2.51 6.24
CA MET A 94 -8.61 3.57 6.78
C MET A 94 -8.71 4.76 5.83
N ALA A 95 -7.60 5.18 5.23
CA ALA A 95 -7.59 6.25 4.23
C ALA A 95 -8.42 5.86 3.00
N GLY A 96 -8.23 4.66 2.46
CA GLY A 96 -9.03 4.12 1.35
C GLY A 96 -10.52 4.07 1.67
N GLN A 97 -10.90 3.65 2.88
CA GLN A 97 -12.28 3.65 3.33
C GLN A 97 -12.89 5.06 3.34
N SER A 98 -12.15 6.06 3.81
CA SER A 98 -12.63 7.45 3.83
C SER A 98 -12.87 7.97 2.42
N LEU A 99 -11.98 7.68 1.47
CA LEU A 99 -12.13 8.07 0.06
C LEU A 99 -13.35 7.40 -0.59
N VAL A 100 -13.58 6.10 -0.31
CA VAL A 100 -14.76 5.39 -0.83
C VAL A 100 -16.06 5.97 -0.23
N HIS A 101 -16.07 6.33 1.05
CA HIS A 101 -17.24 6.99 1.65
C HIS A 101 -17.52 8.36 1.00
N GLU A 102 -16.49 9.15 0.71
CA GLU A 102 -16.62 10.42 -0.01
C GLU A 102 -17.19 10.22 -1.41
N ALA A 103 -16.69 9.22 -2.16
CA ALA A 103 -17.20 8.85 -3.47
C ALA A 103 -18.69 8.46 -3.42
N VAL A 104 -19.08 7.66 -2.44
CA VAL A 104 -20.47 7.26 -2.23
C VAL A 104 -21.37 8.46 -1.97
N LEU A 105 -20.96 9.38 -1.11
CA LEU A 105 -21.72 10.60 -0.83
C LEU A 105 -21.86 11.47 -2.09
N SER A 106 -20.81 11.55 -2.92
CA SER A 106 -20.87 12.19 -4.23
C SER A 106 -21.92 11.53 -5.14
N PHE A 107 -21.92 10.19 -5.27
CA PHE A 107 -22.90 9.47 -6.10
C PHE A 107 -24.35 9.69 -5.64
N LEU A 108 -24.59 9.72 -4.33
CA LEU A 108 -25.91 9.98 -3.76
C LEU A 108 -26.42 11.40 -4.02
N SER A 109 -25.53 12.35 -4.32
CA SER A 109 -25.89 13.71 -4.68
C SER A 109 -26.35 13.87 -6.15
N ALA A 110 -26.26 12.79 -6.96
CA ALA A 110 -26.67 12.80 -8.34
C ALA A 110 -28.15 13.18 -8.47
N HIS A 111 -28.47 14.04 -9.43
CA HIS A 111 -29.85 14.48 -9.73
C HIS A 111 -30.34 14.05 -11.12
N SER A 112 -29.50 13.37 -11.89
CA SER A 112 -29.84 12.69 -13.14
C SER A 112 -28.87 11.54 -13.41
N LEU A 113 -29.18 10.65 -14.36
CA LEU A 113 -28.29 9.57 -14.77
C LEU A 113 -26.99 10.13 -15.38
N GLU A 114 -27.10 11.16 -16.23
CA GLU A 114 -25.94 11.82 -16.84
C GLU A 114 -25.04 12.46 -15.78
N HIS A 115 -25.64 13.05 -14.74
CA HIS A 115 -24.88 13.61 -13.63
C HIS A 115 -24.17 12.50 -12.84
N LEU A 116 -24.84 11.36 -12.58
CA LEU A 116 -24.20 10.21 -11.95
C LEU A 116 -23.02 9.70 -12.77
N VAL A 117 -23.18 9.57 -14.09
CA VAL A 117 -22.09 9.14 -14.98
C VAL A 117 -20.91 10.14 -14.91
N HIS A 118 -21.19 11.44 -14.88
CA HIS A 118 -20.16 12.45 -14.71
C HIS A 118 -19.42 12.30 -13.37
N LEU A 119 -20.14 12.14 -12.26
CA LEU A 119 -19.55 11.92 -10.93
C LEU A 119 -18.66 10.68 -10.90
N VAL A 120 -19.12 9.58 -11.52
CA VAL A 120 -18.36 8.32 -11.59
C VAL A 120 -17.12 8.45 -12.49
N THR A 121 -17.19 9.15 -13.61
CA THR A 121 -16.07 9.20 -14.55
C THR A 121 -15.05 10.32 -14.23
N THR A 122 -15.47 11.38 -13.55
CA THR A 122 -14.67 12.57 -13.30
C THR A 122 -14.33 12.73 -11.82
N ASP A 123 -15.35 12.85 -10.97
CA ASP A 123 -15.14 13.14 -9.54
C ASP A 123 -14.51 11.96 -8.81
N LEU A 124 -14.92 10.73 -9.13
CA LEU A 124 -14.32 9.53 -8.57
C LEU A 124 -12.82 9.44 -8.88
N ALA A 125 -12.41 9.82 -10.10
CA ALA A 125 -10.99 9.85 -10.47
C ALA A 125 -10.21 10.79 -9.55
N VAL A 126 -10.74 11.96 -9.27
CA VAL A 126 -10.13 12.96 -8.38
C VAL A 126 -10.10 12.46 -6.93
N ILE A 127 -11.24 11.95 -6.43
CA ILE A 127 -11.37 11.48 -5.03
C ILE A 127 -10.39 10.34 -4.76
N LEU A 128 -10.29 9.35 -5.67
CA LEU A 128 -9.41 8.18 -5.49
C LEU A 128 -7.96 8.42 -5.95
N GLY A 129 -7.65 9.60 -6.52
CA GLY A 129 -6.33 9.90 -7.07
C GLY A 129 -5.96 8.96 -8.22
N LEU A 130 -6.88 8.80 -9.20
CA LEU A 130 -6.72 7.95 -10.36
C LEU A 130 -6.51 8.78 -11.62
N ASP A 131 -5.83 8.22 -12.62
CA ASP A 131 -5.58 8.90 -13.89
C ASP A 131 -6.78 8.78 -14.85
N VAL A 132 -7.52 7.68 -14.75
CA VAL A 132 -8.69 7.43 -15.59
C VAL A 132 -9.72 6.56 -14.90
N VAL A 133 -10.98 6.93 -15.05
CA VAL A 133 -12.13 6.10 -14.68
C VAL A 133 -13.04 5.99 -15.89
N VAL A 134 -13.39 4.77 -16.29
CA VAL A 134 -14.28 4.52 -17.41
C VAL A 134 -15.49 3.75 -16.92
N PHE A 135 -16.67 4.26 -17.29
CA PHE A 135 -17.93 3.62 -17.02
C PHE A 135 -18.43 2.96 -18.29
N CYS A 136 -18.51 1.64 -18.30
CA CYS A 136 -18.86 0.86 -19.48
C CYS A 136 -20.17 0.09 -19.26
N VAL A 137 -20.88 -0.14 -20.35
CA VAL A 137 -22.08 -0.99 -20.38
C VAL A 137 -22.00 -1.94 -21.57
N GLU A 138 -22.40 -3.18 -21.41
CA GLU A 138 -22.58 -4.10 -22.53
C GLU A 138 -23.94 -3.87 -23.17
N SER A 139 -23.97 -3.61 -24.47
CA SER A 139 -25.20 -3.46 -25.23
C SER A 139 -25.03 -3.89 -26.69
N VAL A 140 -26.13 -4.39 -27.30
CA VAL A 140 -26.20 -4.62 -28.72
C VAL A 140 -26.50 -3.31 -29.48
N GLU A 141 -27.20 -2.39 -28.82
CA GLU A 141 -27.57 -1.10 -29.37
C GLU A 141 -26.53 -0.06 -28.97
N ALA A 142 -25.92 0.57 -29.96
CA ALA A 142 -24.84 1.54 -29.75
C ALA A 142 -25.36 2.92 -29.33
N GLU A 143 -26.50 3.02 -28.66
CA GLU A 143 -26.93 4.29 -28.10
C GLU A 143 -26.11 4.60 -26.84
N SER A 144 -25.12 5.45 -27.03
CA SER A 144 -24.28 5.98 -25.96
C SER A 144 -25.10 6.90 -25.09
N VAL A 145 -25.38 6.49 -23.86
CA VAL A 145 -25.73 7.45 -22.80
C VAL A 145 -24.49 8.31 -22.56
N ALA A 146 -24.67 9.63 -22.53
CA ALA A 146 -23.57 10.58 -22.44
C ALA A 146 -22.55 10.22 -21.33
N GLY A 147 -21.30 9.97 -21.71
CA GLY A 147 -20.21 9.60 -20.81
C GLY A 147 -20.02 8.10 -20.57
N MET A 148 -20.95 7.22 -20.93
CA MET A 148 -20.78 5.76 -20.86
C MET A 148 -20.17 5.22 -22.15
N ARG A 149 -19.27 4.23 -22.00
CA ARG A 149 -18.70 3.50 -23.13
C ARG A 149 -19.48 2.21 -23.37
N VAL A 150 -19.94 2.00 -24.60
CA VAL A 150 -20.62 0.76 -24.98
C VAL A 150 -19.58 -0.30 -25.35
N LEU A 151 -19.69 -1.47 -24.76
CA LEU A 151 -18.87 -2.64 -25.04
C LEU A 151 -19.72 -3.71 -25.75
N PRO A 152 -19.11 -4.50 -26.64
CA PRO A 152 -19.75 -5.69 -27.20
C PRO A 152 -20.12 -6.69 -26.09
N LEU A 153 -21.23 -7.41 -26.27
CA LEU A 153 -21.67 -8.44 -25.33
C LEU A 153 -20.58 -9.50 -25.09
N GLY A 154 -20.40 -9.91 -23.82
CA GLY A 154 -19.40 -10.88 -23.39
C GLY A 154 -18.01 -10.31 -23.15
N THR A 155 -17.77 -9.01 -23.41
CA THR A 155 -16.49 -8.36 -23.16
C THR A 155 -16.15 -8.34 -21.68
N VAL A 156 -17.11 -8.01 -20.82
CA VAL A 156 -16.92 -7.99 -19.36
C VAL A 156 -16.57 -9.37 -18.82
N ASN A 157 -17.24 -10.42 -19.29
CA ASN A 157 -16.90 -11.79 -18.93
C ASN A 157 -15.50 -12.19 -19.34
N ARG A 158 -15.07 -11.78 -20.54
CA ARG A 158 -13.69 -12.01 -21.03
C ARG A 158 -12.65 -11.27 -20.19
N LEU A 159 -12.91 -10.02 -19.82
CA LEU A 159 -11.99 -9.18 -19.05
C LEU A 159 -11.86 -9.64 -17.59
N LEU A 160 -12.92 -10.24 -17.03
CA LEU A 160 -12.98 -10.70 -15.64
C LEU A 160 -12.80 -12.21 -15.49
N ASP A 161 -12.20 -12.88 -16.50
CA ASP A 161 -11.92 -14.31 -16.47
C ASP A 161 -13.13 -15.19 -16.07
N GLY A 162 -14.31 -14.84 -16.62
CA GLY A 162 -15.48 -15.69 -16.60
C GLY A 162 -16.32 -15.76 -15.32
N GLY A 163 -16.05 -14.95 -14.29
CA GLY A 163 -16.89 -15.03 -13.08
C GLY A 163 -16.48 -14.18 -11.90
N HIS A 164 -15.37 -13.52 -11.99
CA HIS A 164 -14.93 -12.62 -10.92
C HIS A 164 -15.73 -11.31 -10.94
N GLU A 165 -16.12 -10.83 -9.75
CA GLU A 165 -16.73 -9.51 -9.60
C GLU A 165 -15.69 -8.39 -9.70
N VAL A 166 -14.46 -8.63 -9.21
CA VAL A 166 -13.36 -7.66 -9.18
C VAL A 166 -12.05 -8.32 -9.59
N ARG A 167 -11.36 -7.70 -10.54
CA ARG A 167 -10.00 -8.05 -10.97
C ARG A 167 -9.07 -6.87 -10.73
N LEU A 168 -7.91 -7.13 -10.16
CA LEU A 168 -6.84 -6.16 -9.92
C LEU A 168 -5.58 -6.62 -10.63
N ASP A 169 -5.00 -5.73 -11.44
CA ASP A 169 -3.79 -5.99 -12.20
C ASP A 169 -2.75 -4.91 -11.92
N SER A 170 -1.57 -5.30 -11.46
CA SER A 170 -0.42 -4.41 -11.21
C SER A 170 0.43 -4.14 -12.46
N GLU A 171 0.34 -5.00 -13.46
CA GLU A 171 0.98 -4.84 -14.77
C GLU A 171 -0.12 -4.96 -15.83
N ALA A 172 -0.92 -3.89 -15.98
CA ALA A 172 -2.11 -3.94 -16.78
C ALA A 172 -1.79 -3.81 -18.27
N GLU A 173 -2.22 -4.79 -19.06
CA GLU A 173 -2.46 -4.60 -20.49
C GLU A 173 -3.87 -4.03 -20.68
N ALA A 174 -3.97 -2.70 -20.69
CA ALA A 174 -5.25 -2.01 -20.76
C ALA A 174 -5.94 -2.25 -22.11
N ASP A 175 -7.14 -2.82 -22.07
CA ASP A 175 -7.93 -3.12 -23.28
C ASP A 175 -8.35 -1.82 -23.98
N PRO A 176 -8.01 -1.62 -25.27
CA PRO A 176 -8.40 -0.42 -26.01
C PRO A 176 -9.93 -0.25 -26.14
N ALA A 177 -10.72 -1.33 -26.07
CA ALA A 177 -12.17 -1.24 -26.06
C ALA A 177 -12.68 -0.53 -24.81
N VAL A 178 -11.98 -0.68 -23.66
CA VAL A 178 -12.31 -0.05 -22.38
C VAL A 178 -11.73 1.36 -22.29
N TYR A 179 -10.42 1.52 -22.45
CA TYR A 179 -9.75 2.79 -22.19
C TYR A 179 -9.54 3.67 -23.43
N GLY A 180 -9.75 3.12 -24.65
CA GLY A 180 -9.50 3.85 -25.89
C GLY A 180 -8.04 4.31 -25.99
N GLY A 181 -7.84 5.54 -26.42
CA GLY A 181 -6.50 6.13 -26.55
C GLY A 181 -5.74 6.32 -25.22
N MET A 182 -6.43 6.25 -24.08
CA MET A 182 -5.82 6.38 -22.75
C MET A 182 -5.20 5.08 -22.23
N GLY A 183 -5.45 3.94 -22.89
CA GLY A 183 -4.95 2.64 -22.47
C GLY A 183 -3.43 2.58 -22.34
N SER A 184 -2.68 3.27 -23.20
CA SER A 184 -1.21 3.31 -23.14
C SER A 184 -0.65 3.99 -21.88
N LEU A 185 -1.46 4.74 -21.15
CA LEU A 185 -1.09 5.43 -19.91
C LEU A 185 -1.36 4.58 -18.67
N VAL A 186 -2.21 3.56 -18.77
CA VAL A 186 -2.59 2.71 -17.64
C VAL A 186 -1.52 1.66 -17.40
N ARG A 187 -0.96 1.66 -16.19
CA ARG A 187 0.04 0.69 -15.72
C ARG A 187 -0.54 -0.31 -14.74
N SER A 188 -1.50 0.12 -13.94
CA SER A 188 -2.29 -0.78 -13.09
C SER A 188 -3.76 -0.46 -13.21
N GLN A 189 -4.62 -1.46 -13.01
CA GLN A 189 -6.06 -1.30 -13.16
C GLN A 189 -6.85 -2.12 -12.15
N ALA A 190 -8.06 -1.62 -11.85
CA ALA A 190 -9.11 -2.39 -11.21
C ALA A 190 -10.33 -2.45 -12.15
N LEU A 191 -10.76 -3.65 -12.46
CA LEU A 191 -11.95 -3.91 -13.25
C LEU A 191 -13.05 -4.46 -12.33
N ILE A 192 -14.21 -3.84 -12.33
CA ILE A 192 -15.27 -4.12 -11.37
C ILE A 192 -16.57 -4.29 -12.14
N ARG A 193 -17.17 -5.47 -12.03
CA ARG A 193 -18.49 -5.76 -12.61
C ARG A 193 -19.58 -5.15 -11.75
N PHE A 194 -20.62 -4.67 -12.40
CA PHE A 194 -21.90 -4.37 -11.78
C PHE A 194 -23.04 -4.79 -12.73
N GLU A 195 -24.22 -5.04 -12.18
CA GLU A 195 -25.41 -5.47 -12.93
C GLU A 195 -26.50 -4.42 -12.77
N PHE A 196 -27.28 -4.18 -13.82
CA PHE A 196 -28.39 -3.23 -13.76
C PHE A 196 -29.54 -3.67 -14.68
N GLY A 197 -30.76 -3.22 -14.38
CA GLY A 197 -31.92 -3.51 -15.25
C GLY A 197 -32.34 -4.98 -15.41
N GLY A 198 -31.90 -5.84 -14.45
CA GLY A 198 -32.09 -7.28 -14.51
C GLY A 198 -30.84 -8.02 -15.03
N ARG A 199 -30.90 -9.37 -15.11
CA ARG A 199 -29.74 -10.23 -15.43
C ARG A 199 -29.14 -10.06 -16.82
N GLU A 200 -29.72 -9.22 -17.67
CA GLU A 200 -29.29 -9.08 -19.06
C GLU A 200 -28.41 -7.88 -19.34
N SER A 201 -28.27 -6.95 -18.37
CA SER A 201 -27.46 -5.74 -18.54
C SER A 201 -26.28 -5.77 -17.61
N THR A 202 -25.09 -5.99 -18.18
CA THR A 202 -23.82 -6.02 -17.46
C THR A 202 -23.05 -4.73 -17.70
N GLY A 203 -22.53 -4.14 -16.63
CA GLY A 203 -21.64 -2.99 -16.68
C GLY A 203 -20.25 -3.31 -16.16
N LEU A 204 -19.30 -2.44 -16.50
CA LEU A 204 -17.94 -2.49 -16.03
C LEU A 204 -17.52 -1.09 -15.58
N LEU A 205 -17.07 -0.97 -14.33
CA LEU A 205 -16.34 0.17 -13.85
C LEU A 205 -14.85 -0.15 -13.95
N ALA A 206 -14.13 0.58 -14.79
CA ALA A 206 -12.71 0.39 -15.01
C ALA A 206 -11.93 1.59 -14.42
N LEU A 207 -11.08 1.30 -13.45
CA LEU A 207 -10.23 2.26 -12.76
C LEU A 207 -8.79 2.05 -13.23
N GLY A 208 -8.13 3.09 -13.72
CA GLY A 208 -6.77 3.01 -14.23
C GLY A 208 -5.82 4.01 -13.57
N SER A 209 -4.60 3.57 -13.32
CA SER A 209 -3.52 4.42 -12.81
C SER A 209 -2.24 4.23 -13.60
N ARG A 210 -1.41 5.29 -13.66
CA ARG A 210 -0.04 5.25 -14.18
C ARG A 210 0.94 4.66 -13.18
N GLU A 211 0.57 4.57 -11.91
CA GLU A 211 1.35 3.92 -10.87
C GLU A 211 1.19 2.41 -11.00
N GLU A 212 2.29 1.67 -11.11
CA GLU A 212 2.28 0.21 -11.32
C GLU A 212 1.67 -0.54 -10.12
N ASP A 213 1.92 -0.07 -8.90
CA ASP A 213 1.49 -0.73 -7.66
C ASP A 213 0.18 -0.18 -7.06
N LYS A 214 -0.53 0.73 -7.77
CA LYS A 214 -1.79 1.29 -7.26
C LYS A 214 -2.86 0.22 -7.06
N PHE A 215 -2.95 -0.72 -8.00
CA PHE A 215 -3.83 -1.88 -7.93
C PHE A 215 -3.01 -3.15 -8.03
N HIS A 216 -2.99 -3.96 -6.97
CA HIS A 216 -2.26 -5.22 -6.95
C HIS A 216 -3.12 -6.37 -6.38
N ALA A 217 -2.85 -7.59 -6.79
CA ALA A 217 -3.68 -8.78 -6.50
C ALA A 217 -3.81 -9.09 -4.99
N ARG A 218 -2.89 -8.59 -4.14
CA ARG A 218 -2.93 -8.78 -2.67
C ARG A 218 -3.76 -7.71 -1.95
N GLN A 219 -4.22 -6.69 -2.66
CA GLN A 219 -5.06 -5.63 -2.09
C GLN A 219 -6.46 -6.18 -1.79
N GLY A 220 -7.06 -5.74 -0.69
CA GLY A 220 -8.44 -6.08 -0.36
C GLY A 220 -9.40 -5.54 -1.42
N LYS A 221 -10.35 -6.38 -1.83
CA LYS A 221 -11.35 -6.05 -2.88
C LYS A 221 -12.65 -5.51 -2.30
N GLU A 222 -12.81 -5.54 -0.98
CA GLU A 222 -14.06 -5.26 -0.28
C GLU A 222 -14.58 -3.85 -0.55
N LEU A 223 -13.70 -2.86 -0.52
CA LEU A 223 -14.06 -1.46 -0.78
C LEU A 223 -14.48 -1.23 -2.23
N LEU A 224 -13.82 -1.89 -3.19
CA LEU A 224 -14.16 -1.80 -4.61
C LEU A 224 -15.46 -2.53 -4.91
N THR A 225 -15.69 -3.70 -4.30
CA THR A 225 -16.96 -4.43 -4.38
C THR A 225 -18.10 -3.58 -3.79
N PHE A 226 -17.88 -2.94 -2.64
CA PHE A 226 -18.86 -2.03 -2.06
C PHE A 226 -19.17 -0.84 -2.99
N LEU A 227 -18.14 -0.22 -3.58
CA LEU A 227 -18.32 0.87 -4.54
C LEU A 227 -19.12 0.43 -5.76
N ALA A 228 -18.89 -0.78 -6.29
CA ALA A 228 -19.65 -1.35 -7.39
C ALA A 228 -21.14 -1.52 -7.03
N ARG A 229 -21.42 -2.07 -5.83
CA ARG A 229 -22.80 -2.25 -5.35
C ARG A 229 -23.54 -0.93 -5.19
N VAL A 230 -22.86 0.10 -4.68
CA VAL A 230 -23.46 1.44 -4.61
C VAL A 230 -23.73 2.01 -5.98
N THR A 231 -22.77 1.87 -6.91
CA THR A 231 -22.93 2.31 -8.31
C THR A 231 -24.12 1.61 -8.96
N GLU A 232 -24.21 0.28 -8.83
CA GLU A 232 -25.35 -0.54 -9.30
C GLU A 232 -26.67 0.00 -8.75
N TYR A 233 -26.77 0.21 -7.43
CA TYR A 233 -27.98 0.73 -6.80
C TYR A 233 -28.37 2.11 -7.33
N CYS A 234 -27.40 3.01 -7.50
CA CYS A 234 -27.64 4.34 -8.04
C CYS A 234 -28.13 4.28 -9.49
N VAL A 235 -27.51 3.47 -10.34
CA VAL A 235 -27.90 3.27 -11.75
C VAL A 235 -29.31 2.70 -11.82
N CYS A 236 -29.61 1.61 -11.10
CA CYS A 236 -30.94 0.99 -11.06
C CYS A 236 -32.02 1.97 -10.59
N SER A 237 -31.71 2.80 -9.59
CA SER A 237 -32.64 3.83 -9.07
C SER A 237 -33.02 4.86 -10.14
N TRP A 238 -32.07 5.24 -11.01
CA TRP A 238 -32.35 6.18 -12.10
C TRP A 238 -33.07 5.51 -13.27
N LEU A 239 -32.68 4.30 -13.66
CA LEU A 239 -33.37 3.54 -14.72
C LEU A 239 -34.82 3.20 -14.34
N GLY A 240 -35.06 2.85 -13.06
CA GLY A 240 -36.44 2.61 -12.57
C GLY A 240 -37.34 3.85 -12.51
N ARG A 241 -36.75 5.06 -12.53
CA ARG A 241 -37.50 6.33 -12.61
C ARG A 241 -37.83 6.75 -14.04
N LEU A 242 -37.20 6.14 -15.04
CA LEU A 242 -37.43 6.40 -16.46
C LEU A 242 -38.51 5.51 -17.05
N GLN A 243 -38.99 4.49 -16.30
CA GLN A 243 -40.16 3.67 -16.63
C GLN A 243 -41.42 4.22 -15.96
#